data_588ff50a08d98460021a53a7f514110a
#
_entry.id   588ff50a08d98460021a53a7f514110a
#
_cell.length_a   1.000
_cell.length_b   1.000
_cell.length_c   1.000
_cell.angle_alpha   90.00
_cell.angle_beta   90.00
_cell.angle_gamma   90.00
#
_symmetry.space_group_name_H-M   'P 1'
#
loop_
_entity.id
_entity.type
_entity.pdbx_description
1 polymer ?
#
loop_
_entity_poly.entity_id
_entity_poly.type
_entity_poly.pdbx_seq_one_letter_code
_entity_poly.pdbx_strand_id
1 'polypeptide(L)'
;MKNPKTLDEYIDLVHQAVYEVDELRAIVEDDEERKTMILPWVDAMDKELRQMFDDMASGRYQFDPNGPDLPFMAIVKRFGPSIPFKPLLNVINHTHRFGLDIDSQ
;
A
#
# COMPACT_ATOMS: atom_id res chain seq x y z
N MET A 1 -2.52 -12.94 5.79
CA MET A 1 -1.47 -11.98 6.19
C MET A 1 -1.81 -11.42 7.55
N LYS A 2 -0.85 -11.38 8.45
CA LYS A 2 -1.08 -10.88 9.81
C LYS A 2 -1.06 -9.36 9.86
N ASN A 3 -1.87 -8.80 10.75
CA ASN A 3 -1.84 -7.37 11.01
C ASN A 3 -0.58 -7.02 11.81
N PRO A 4 0.03 -5.87 11.55
CA PRO A 4 1.24 -5.47 12.29
C PRO A 4 0.92 -5.13 13.74
N LYS A 5 1.83 -5.50 14.64
CA LYS A 5 1.70 -5.26 16.07
C LYS A 5 2.51 -4.05 16.54
N THR A 6 3.52 -3.66 15.77
CA THR A 6 4.38 -2.53 16.09
C THR A 6 4.47 -1.59 14.89
N LEU A 7 4.89 -0.34 15.15
CA LEU A 7 5.11 0.61 14.08
C LEU A 7 6.19 0.12 13.12
N ASP A 8 7.26 -0.51 13.63
CA ASP A 8 8.31 -1.05 12.77
C ASP A 8 7.76 -2.12 11.83
N GLU A 9 6.91 -3.01 12.31
CA GLU A 9 6.26 -4.01 11.45
C GLU A 9 5.37 -3.34 10.40
N TYR A 10 4.70 -2.27 10.77
CA TYR A 10 3.84 -1.53 9.85
C TYR A 10 4.67 -0.84 8.77
N ILE A 11 5.78 -0.21 9.16
CA ILE A 11 6.71 0.40 8.19
C ILE A 11 7.21 -0.65 7.20
N ASP A 12 7.55 -1.84 7.68
CA ASP A 12 8.00 -2.93 6.82
C ASP A 12 6.94 -3.34 5.80
N LEU A 13 5.66 -3.36 6.18
CA LEU A 13 4.58 -3.67 5.25
C LEU A 13 4.45 -2.61 4.16
N VAL A 14 4.55 -1.33 4.53
CA VAL A 14 4.48 -0.24 3.56
C VAL A 14 5.70 -0.30 2.62
N HIS A 15 6.87 -0.59 3.17
CA HIS A 15 8.09 -0.75 2.36
C HIS A 15 7.93 -1.91 1.38
N GLN A 16 7.35 -3.02 1.83
CA GLN A 16 7.07 -4.15 0.95
C GLN A 16 6.11 -3.76 -0.18
N ALA A 17 5.10 -2.95 0.12
CA ALA A 17 4.17 -2.50 -0.92
C ALA A 17 4.87 -1.64 -1.97
N VAL A 18 5.81 -0.77 -1.56
CA VAL A 18 6.62 0.01 -2.50
C VAL A 18 7.43 -0.93 -3.40
N TYR A 19 8.02 -1.95 -2.82
CA TYR A 19 8.78 -2.96 -3.56
C TYR A 19 7.88 -3.69 -4.59
N GLU A 20 6.69 -4.08 -4.18
CA GLU A 20 5.76 -4.79 -5.05
C GLU A 20 5.33 -3.93 -6.26
N VAL A 21 5.17 -2.62 -6.05
CA VAL A 21 4.87 -1.69 -7.14
C VAL A 21 6.02 -1.65 -8.14
N ASP A 22 7.26 -1.58 -7.64
CA ASP A 22 8.44 -1.56 -8.51
C ASP A 22 8.56 -2.88 -9.29
N GLU A 23 8.26 -4.01 -8.65
CA GLU A 23 8.24 -5.32 -9.32
C GLU A 23 7.19 -5.38 -10.44
N LEU A 24 6.01 -4.83 -10.19
CA LEU A 24 4.95 -4.80 -11.18
C LEU A 24 5.37 -3.96 -12.41
N ARG A 25 6.01 -2.83 -12.18
CA ARG A 25 6.56 -2.03 -13.28
C ARG A 25 7.57 -2.82 -14.10
N ALA A 26 8.47 -3.54 -13.44
CA ALA A 26 9.49 -4.33 -14.11
C ALA A 26 8.87 -5.44 -14.96
N ILE A 27 7.82 -6.10 -14.46
CA ILE A 27 7.15 -7.19 -15.16
C ILE A 27 6.53 -6.70 -16.47
N VAL A 28 6.02 -5.47 -16.51
CA VAL A 28 5.32 -4.95 -17.69
C VAL A 28 6.20 -4.05 -18.57
N GLU A 29 7.47 -3.87 -18.22
CA GLU A 29 8.32 -2.91 -18.92
C GLU A 29 8.41 -3.17 -20.42
N ASP A 30 8.46 -4.44 -20.82
CA ASP A 30 8.56 -4.84 -22.21
C ASP A 30 7.20 -5.16 -22.85
N ASP A 31 6.10 -4.95 -22.13
CA ASP A 31 4.75 -5.21 -22.59
C ASP A 31 3.99 -3.88 -22.72
N GLU A 32 4.09 -3.27 -23.90
CA GLU A 32 3.53 -1.93 -24.11
C GLU A 32 2.02 -1.87 -23.88
N GLU A 33 1.28 -2.93 -24.24
CA GLU A 33 -0.15 -2.96 -24.05
C GLU A 33 -0.52 -2.93 -22.54
N ARG A 34 0.08 -3.82 -21.76
CA ARG A 34 -0.16 -3.86 -20.31
C ARG A 34 0.36 -2.60 -19.65
N LYS A 35 1.53 -2.12 -20.06
CA LYS A 35 2.14 -0.91 -19.52
C LYS A 35 1.21 0.28 -19.64
N THR A 36 0.62 0.46 -20.82
CA THR A 36 -0.33 1.55 -21.06
C THR A 36 -1.56 1.45 -20.15
N MET A 37 -2.00 0.23 -19.86
CA MET A 37 -3.19 0.00 -19.02
C MET A 37 -2.92 0.26 -17.54
N ILE A 38 -1.74 -0.07 -17.05
CA ILE A 38 -1.49 -0.05 -15.60
C ILE A 38 -0.69 1.16 -15.10
N LEU A 39 0.17 1.77 -15.93
CA LEU A 39 1.03 2.87 -15.45
C LEU A 39 0.26 4.02 -14.81
N PRO A 40 -0.90 4.45 -15.35
CA PRO A 40 -1.60 5.58 -14.72
C PRO A 40 -1.94 5.33 -13.26
N TRP A 41 -2.44 4.13 -12.91
CA TRP A 41 -2.80 3.85 -11.53
C TRP A 41 -1.59 3.39 -10.70
N VAL A 42 -0.61 2.73 -11.33
CA VAL A 42 0.62 2.31 -10.64
C VAL A 42 1.40 3.53 -10.16
N ASP A 43 1.51 4.56 -11.00
CA ASP A 43 2.24 5.77 -10.61
C ASP A 43 1.57 6.50 -9.44
N ALA A 44 0.24 6.59 -9.47
CA ALA A 44 -0.51 7.21 -8.38
C ALA A 44 -0.34 6.44 -7.07
N MET A 45 -0.43 5.11 -7.13
CA MET A 45 -0.26 4.26 -5.96
C MET A 45 1.16 4.35 -5.41
N ASP A 46 2.16 4.32 -6.28
CA ASP A 46 3.57 4.43 -5.89
C ASP A 46 3.83 5.74 -5.15
N LYS A 47 3.33 6.84 -5.69
CA LYS A 47 3.52 8.15 -5.07
C LYS A 47 2.93 8.18 -3.67
N GLU A 48 1.75 7.64 -3.48
CA GLU A 48 1.09 7.61 -2.18
C GLU A 48 1.84 6.72 -1.18
N LEU A 49 2.24 5.52 -1.61
CA LEU A 49 2.95 4.59 -0.74
C LEU A 49 4.32 5.13 -0.33
N ARG A 50 5.05 5.76 -1.24
CA ARG A 50 6.35 6.37 -0.92
C ARG A 50 6.20 7.55 0.03
N GLN A 51 5.17 8.36 -0.15
CA GLN A 51 4.90 9.47 0.77
C GLN A 51 4.56 8.94 2.16
N MET A 52 3.74 7.89 2.22
CA MET A 52 3.39 7.26 3.49
C MET A 52 4.63 6.69 4.18
N PHE A 53 5.51 6.02 3.43
CA PHE A 53 6.76 5.49 3.97
C PHE A 53 7.64 6.62 4.52
N ASP A 54 7.78 7.72 3.76
CA ASP A 54 8.58 8.87 4.20
C ASP A 54 8.01 9.50 5.47
N ASP A 55 6.71 9.62 5.56
CA ASP A 55 6.05 10.15 6.75
C ASP A 55 6.30 9.27 7.97
N MET A 56 6.25 7.95 7.81
CA MET A 56 6.55 7.01 8.88
C MET A 56 8.00 7.09 9.32
N ALA A 57 8.93 7.10 8.35
CA ALA A 57 10.36 7.13 8.63
C ALA A 57 10.79 8.42 9.33
N SER A 58 10.09 9.53 9.07
CA SER A 58 10.41 10.84 9.65
C SER A 58 9.59 11.18 10.89
N GLY A 59 8.71 10.28 11.33
CA GLY A 59 7.88 10.51 12.50
C GLY A 59 6.67 11.42 12.28
N ARG A 60 6.33 11.71 11.03
CA ARG A 60 5.18 12.58 10.70
C ARG A 60 3.89 11.80 10.45
N TYR A 61 3.98 10.46 10.34
CA TYR A 61 2.81 9.64 10.06
C TYR A 61 1.85 9.62 11.23
N GLN A 62 0.56 9.74 10.94
CA GLN A 62 -0.50 9.63 11.94
C GLN A 62 -1.56 8.65 11.46
N PHE A 63 -2.00 7.77 12.36
CA PHE A 63 -3.18 6.94 12.12
C PHE A 63 -4.41 7.83 12.04
N ASP A 64 -5.46 7.33 11.38
CA ASP A 64 -6.73 8.05 11.27
C ASP A 64 -7.85 7.14 11.81
N PRO A 65 -7.98 7.03 13.15
CA PRO A 65 -8.96 6.13 13.77
C PRO A 65 -10.39 6.39 13.27
N ASN A 66 -11.01 5.34 12.72
CA ASN A 66 -12.35 5.41 12.15
C ASN A 66 -12.50 6.40 11.00
N GLY A 67 -11.38 6.79 10.41
CA GLY A 67 -11.38 7.68 9.26
C GLY A 67 -11.71 6.95 7.95
N PRO A 68 -11.69 7.67 6.83
CA PRO A 68 -11.94 7.07 5.53
C PRO A 68 -10.78 6.17 5.08
N ASP A 69 -11.03 5.38 4.04
CA ASP A 69 -10.00 4.56 3.42
C ASP A 69 -8.87 5.45 2.89
N LEU A 70 -7.65 4.89 2.88
CA LEU A 70 -6.53 5.54 2.20
C LEU A 70 -6.89 5.73 0.71
N PRO A 71 -6.42 6.82 0.08
CA PRO A 71 -6.78 7.12 -1.31
C PRO A 71 -6.53 5.97 -2.29
N PHE A 72 -5.44 5.18 -2.09
CA PHE A 72 -5.15 4.08 -3.01
C PHE A 72 -6.23 2.98 -2.99
N MET A 73 -7.11 2.94 -2.00
CA MET A 73 -8.19 1.95 -1.95
C MET A 73 -9.19 2.14 -3.09
N ALA A 74 -9.34 3.35 -3.62
CA ALA A 74 -10.15 3.57 -4.82
C ALA A 74 -9.56 2.81 -6.01
N ILE A 75 -8.23 2.76 -6.11
CA ILE A 75 -7.52 1.99 -7.13
C ILE A 75 -7.74 0.50 -6.91
N VAL A 76 -7.65 0.04 -5.67
CA VAL A 76 -7.87 -1.37 -5.33
C VAL A 76 -9.28 -1.82 -5.71
N LYS A 77 -10.27 -0.98 -5.46
CA LYS A 77 -11.67 -1.30 -5.80
C LYS A 77 -11.87 -1.39 -7.32
N ARG A 78 -11.23 -0.50 -8.07
CA ARG A 78 -11.42 -0.44 -9.51
C ARG A 78 -10.57 -1.47 -10.28
N PHE A 79 -9.34 -1.67 -9.85
CA PHE A 79 -8.35 -2.49 -10.56
C PHE A 79 -7.91 -3.73 -9.80
N GLY A 80 -8.66 -4.11 -8.75
CA GLY A 80 -8.28 -5.21 -7.85
C GLY A 80 -7.79 -6.48 -8.54
N PRO A 81 -8.52 -7.00 -9.58
CA PRO A 81 -8.06 -8.22 -10.26
C PRO A 81 -6.69 -8.10 -10.92
N SER A 82 -6.22 -6.87 -11.20
CA SER A 82 -4.91 -6.62 -11.80
C SER A 82 -3.81 -6.35 -10.79
N ILE A 83 -4.13 -6.38 -9.48
CA ILE A 83 -3.18 -6.06 -8.42
C ILE A 83 -2.79 -7.34 -7.67
N PRO A 84 -1.59 -7.92 -7.93
CA PRO A 84 -1.19 -9.17 -7.29
C PRO A 84 -1.01 -9.06 -5.77
N PHE A 85 -0.71 -7.86 -5.26
CA PHE A 85 -0.46 -7.61 -3.83
C PHE A 85 -1.64 -6.94 -3.11
N LYS A 86 -2.85 -7.16 -3.60
CA LYS A 86 -4.07 -6.61 -3.00
C LYS A 86 -4.21 -6.92 -1.51
N PRO A 87 -3.94 -8.16 -1.03
CA PRO A 87 -4.05 -8.44 0.40
C PRO A 87 -3.15 -7.54 1.27
N LEU A 88 -1.96 -7.24 0.79
CA LEU A 88 -1.03 -6.35 1.50
C LEU A 88 -1.60 -4.94 1.62
N LEU A 89 -2.19 -4.43 0.55
CA LEU A 89 -2.81 -3.09 0.55
C LEU A 89 -4.00 -3.04 1.50
N ASN A 90 -4.79 -4.11 1.56
CA ASN A 90 -5.92 -4.19 2.48
C ASN A 90 -5.46 -4.14 3.94
N VAL A 91 -4.38 -4.83 4.28
CA VAL A 91 -3.82 -4.81 5.64
C VAL A 91 -3.29 -3.41 5.99
N ILE A 92 -2.60 -2.76 5.06
CA ILE A 92 -2.09 -1.40 5.27
C ILE A 92 -3.25 -0.44 5.55
N ASN A 93 -4.30 -0.50 4.74
CA ASN A 93 -5.47 0.35 4.92
C ASN A 93 -6.19 0.08 6.24
N HIS A 94 -6.39 -1.20 6.58
CA HIS A 94 -7.03 -1.60 7.82
C HIS A 94 -6.25 -1.04 9.02
N THR A 95 -4.94 -1.19 9.01
CA THR A 95 -4.09 -0.72 10.10
C THR A 95 -4.15 0.80 10.25
N HIS A 96 -4.19 1.53 9.12
CA HIS A 96 -4.32 2.98 9.15
C HIS A 96 -5.61 3.42 9.88
N ARG A 97 -6.71 2.71 9.65
CA ARG A 97 -8.03 3.07 10.18
C ARG A 97 -8.30 2.52 11.58
N PHE A 98 -7.70 1.40 11.92
CA PHE A 98 -8.03 0.69 13.17
C PHE A 98 -6.84 0.50 14.12
N GLY A 99 -5.65 0.94 13.69
CA GLY A 99 -4.47 0.89 14.53
C GLY A 99 -3.73 -0.44 14.49
N LEU A 100 -2.64 -0.49 15.25
CA LEU A 100 -1.82 -1.69 15.39
C LEU A 100 -2.58 -2.77 16.15
N ASP A 101 -2.23 -4.03 15.86
CA ASP A 101 -2.86 -5.20 16.48
C ASP A 101 -2.18 -5.51 17.83
N ILE A 102 -2.23 -4.56 18.75
CA ILE A 102 -1.53 -4.67 20.04
C ILE A 102 -2.30 -5.47 21.08
N ASP A 103 -3.59 -5.67 20.89
CA ASP A 103 -4.43 -6.43 21.81
C ASP A 103 -4.52 -7.92 21.47
N SER A 104 -3.89 -8.34 20.39
CA SER A 104 -3.84 -9.73 19.97
C SER A 104 -2.79 -10.48 20.80
N GLN A 105 -3.23 -11.45 21.54
CA GLN A 105 -2.36 -12.24 22.42
C GLN A 105 -2.16 -13.64 21.85
#